data_7755365a953818a054e7b8aae18481aa
#
_entry.id   7755365a953818a054e7b8aae18481aa
#
_cell.length_a   1.000
_cell.length_b   1.000
_cell.length_c   1.000
_cell.angle_alpha   90.00
_cell.angle_beta   90.00
_cell.angle_gamma   90.00
#
_symmetry.space_group_name_H-M   'P 1'
#
loop_
_entity.id
_entity.type
_entity.pdbx_description
1 polymer ?
#
loop_
_entity_poly.entity_id
_entity_poly.type
_entity_poly.pdbx_seq_one_letter_code
_entity_poly.pdbx_strand_id
1 'polypeptide(L)'
;TGAPVLRIVDCRPVLNAKANAAMGKGHEVMSRLGGKESATLEFLDIANIHGMQESFRVLREALGAPDEGDGVYRAVHDSRWLNHVSLLLRGAVAVADHSAGGDPVLVHCSDGWDRTAQVCGLAQFLLDPYCRTIDGFGVLVEKDWCAFGHMFRERGGFGSDPQQETGPIFLQFLDAVSQIMWQCPTACEFTEEFLEVLADAERSRWFANFLRDSDRDRARENSGSPRGPGRTPRGAARPRPEENDEAVSIWRVFAFQRDRFSNALYDRDGAKALRPNASLQALRLRPSYLHAEDVSPEVAALRARIRALEAERAGDDDGFHDSDAGFHDARAPPRSPQLE
;
A
#
# COMPACT_ATOMS: atom_id res chain seq x y z
N THR A 1 19.41 3.10 31.33
CA THR A 1 18.46 3.45 30.25
C THR A 1 18.15 4.92 30.38
N GLY A 2 18.65 5.76 29.41
CA GLY A 2 18.35 7.19 29.32
C GLY A 2 16.85 7.44 29.02
N ALA A 3 16.41 8.70 29.14
CA ALA A 3 15.08 9.07 28.69
C ALA A 3 14.94 8.80 27.17
N PRO A 4 13.74 8.38 26.70
CA PRO A 4 13.52 8.14 25.27
C PRO A 4 13.71 9.44 24.47
N VAL A 5 14.36 9.34 23.30
CA VAL A 5 14.65 10.45 22.42
C VAL A 5 13.68 10.44 21.23
N LEU A 6 12.98 11.53 20.97
CA LEU A 6 12.12 11.63 19.78
C LEU A 6 12.96 11.52 18.50
N ARG A 7 12.73 10.46 17.71
CA ARG A 7 13.38 10.29 16.41
C ARG A 7 12.47 10.83 15.32
N ILE A 8 12.87 11.93 14.70
CA ILE A 8 12.17 12.50 13.56
C ILE A 8 12.89 12.02 12.30
N VAL A 9 12.15 11.33 11.45
CA VAL A 9 12.64 10.74 10.21
C VAL A 9 11.93 11.42 9.05
N ASP A 10 12.65 12.32 8.37
CA ASP A 10 12.19 12.98 7.16
C ASP A 10 12.59 12.14 5.94
N CYS A 11 11.61 11.60 5.24
CA CYS A 11 11.85 10.75 4.07
C CYS A 11 12.50 11.51 2.90
N ARG A 12 12.48 12.85 2.90
CA ARG A 12 12.94 13.68 1.79
C ARG A 12 14.47 13.78 1.74
N PRO A 13 15.03 14.09 0.56
CA PRO A 13 16.40 14.61 0.46
C PRO A 13 16.56 15.94 1.21
N VAL A 14 17.69 16.12 1.89
CA VAL A 14 18.02 17.35 2.64
C VAL A 14 17.85 18.61 1.78
N LEU A 15 18.26 18.56 0.51
CA LEU A 15 18.13 19.69 -0.42
C LEU A 15 16.67 20.06 -0.67
N ASN A 16 15.79 19.08 -0.83
CA ASN A 16 14.37 19.32 -1.03
C ASN A 16 13.70 19.88 0.23
N ALA A 17 14.07 19.39 1.41
CA ALA A 17 13.57 19.90 2.67
C ALA A 17 13.97 21.38 2.87
N LYS A 18 15.22 21.76 2.53
CA LYS A 18 15.70 23.16 2.59
C LYS A 18 15.03 24.06 1.54
N ALA A 19 14.83 23.58 0.31
CA ALA A 19 14.12 24.33 -0.73
C ALA A 19 12.67 24.60 -0.33
N ASN A 20 11.99 23.62 0.27
CA ASN A 20 10.64 23.78 0.79
C ASN A 20 10.57 24.77 1.97
N ALA A 21 11.65 24.92 2.74
CA ALA A 21 11.71 25.91 3.82
C ALA A 21 11.59 27.34 3.29
N ALA A 22 12.13 27.64 2.11
CA ALA A 22 12.00 28.94 1.47
C ALA A 22 10.54 29.26 1.05
N MET A 23 9.69 28.23 0.92
CA MET A 23 8.26 28.33 0.62
C MET A 23 7.35 28.19 1.85
N GLY A 24 7.91 28.29 3.05
CA GLY A 24 7.15 28.16 4.31
C GLY A 24 6.84 26.70 4.73
N LYS A 25 7.35 25.70 4.01
CA LYS A 25 7.26 24.28 4.33
C LYS A 25 8.67 23.80 4.74
N GLY A 26 9.05 23.90 5.97
CA GLY A 26 10.39 23.53 6.43
C GLY A 26 10.54 22.08 6.87
N HIS A 27 11.48 21.91 7.76
CA HIS A 27 11.69 20.74 8.59
C HIS A 27 11.75 21.18 10.06
N GLU A 28 11.70 20.25 10.98
CA GLU A 28 11.70 20.51 12.41
C GLU A 28 13.02 21.17 12.86
N VAL A 29 12.90 22.12 13.77
CA VAL A 29 14.03 22.84 14.35
C VAL A 29 14.34 22.25 15.72
N MET A 30 15.42 21.46 15.81
CA MET A 30 15.78 20.70 17.02
C MET A 30 15.94 21.57 18.27
N SER A 31 16.40 22.83 18.15
CA SER A 31 16.49 23.72 19.29
C SER A 31 15.14 24.07 19.93
N ARG A 32 14.04 23.98 19.18
CA ARG A 32 12.67 24.17 19.70
C ARG A 32 12.12 22.93 20.39
N LEU A 33 12.75 21.77 20.18
CA LEU A 33 12.36 20.47 20.74
C LEU A 33 13.27 20.02 21.90
N GLY A 34 13.98 20.95 22.54
CA GLY A 34 14.87 20.64 23.66
C GLY A 34 16.29 20.23 23.24
N GLY A 35 16.64 20.36 21.97
CA GLY A 35 17.97 20.02 21.44
C GLY A 35 18.17 18.53 21.19
N LYS A 36 19.43 18.12 20.93
CA LYS A 36 19.80 16.76 20.51
C LYS A 36 19.58 15.69 21.60
N GLU A 37 19.48 16.09 22.84
CA GLU A 37 19.22 15.16 23.95
C GLU A 37 17.75 14.73 24.01
N SER A 38 16.84 15.55 23.47
CA SER A 38 15.39 15.31 23.47
C SER A 38 14.86 14.86 22.14
N ALA A 39 15.46 15.32 21.02
CA ALA A 39 15.03 14.97 19.67
C ALA A 39 16.19 14.91 18.68
N THR A 40 16.11 14.03 17.68
CA THR A 40 17.02 13.95 16.54
C THR A 40 16.25 14.04 15.24
N LEU A 41 16.89 14.56 14.18
CA LEU A 41 16.34 14.62 12.83
C LEU A 41 17.27 13.87 11.88
N GLU A 42 16.71 12.91 11.15
CA GLU A 42 17.38 12.13 10.13
C GLU A 42 16.67 12.30 8.79
N PHE A 43 17.45 12.37 7.69
CA PHE A 43 16.92 12.43 6.32
C PHE A 43 17.24 11.14 5.61
N LEU A 44 16.22 10.54 4.96
CA LEU A 44 16.36 9.26 4.27
C LEU A 44 16.78 9.38 2.80
N ASP A 45 16.79 10.57 2.26
CA ASP A 45 17.18 10.85 0.87
C ASP A 45 16.35 10.09 -0.21
N ILE A 46 15.11 9.75 0.12
CA ILE A 46 14.20 9.06 -0.79
C ILE A 46 13.67 10.05 -1.84
N ALA A 47 13.81 9.70 -3.12
CA ALA A 47 13.35 10.51 -4.23
C ALA A 47 11.83 10.79 -4.16
N ASN A 48 11.41 11.89 -4.75
CA ASN A 48 9.99 12.20 -4.92
C ASN A 48 9.37 11.38 -6.06
N ILE A 49 8.08 11.56 -6.26
CA ILE A 49 7.32 10.85 -7.30
C ILE A 49 7.89 11.03 -8.70
N HIS A 50 8.37 12.22 -9.06
CA HIS A 50 8.96 12.48 -10.39
C HIS A 50 10.26 11.66 -10.61
N GLY A 51 11.11 11.58 -9.57
CA GLY A 51 12.30 10.72 -9.61
C GLY A 51 11.94 9.25 -9.74
N MET A 52 10.88 8.80 -9.07
CA MET A 52 10.41 7.41 -9.17
C MET A 52 9.76 7.10 -10.52
N GLN A 53 8.98 8.03 -11.08
CA GLN A 53 8.38 7.89 -12.40
C GLN A 53 9.46 7.75 -13.48
N GLU A 54 10.48 8.61 -13.45
CA GLU A 54 11.58 8.55 -14.40
C GLU A 54 12.41 7.26 -14.26
N SER A 55 12.74 6.87 -13.04
CA SER A 55 13.42 5.60 -12.75
C SER A 55 12.66 4.40 -13.32
N PHE A 56 11.36 4.36 -13.11
CA PHE A 56 10.50 3.27 -13.59
C PHE A 56 10.34 3.27 -15.11
N ARG A 57 10.22 4.46 -15.73
CA ARG A 57 10.17 4.60 -17.18
C ARG A 57 11.43 4.03 -17.85
N VAL A 58 12.61 4.44 -17.37
CA VAL A 58 13.90 3.92 -17.88
C VAL A 58 14.02 2.42 -17.68
N LEU A 59 13.60 1.92 -16.50
CA LEU A 59 13.61 0.48 -16.23
C LEU A 59 12.73 -0.30 -17.21
N ARG A 60 11.49 0.15 -17.42
CA ARG A 60 10.55 -0.52 -18.32
C ARG A 60 11.02 -0.54 -19.75
N GLU A 61 11.57 0.58 -20.23
CA GLU A 61 12.17 0.66 -21.58
C GLU A 61 13.32 -0.34 -21.72
N ALA A 62 14.17 -0.45 -20.70
CA ALA A 62 15.27 -1.42 -20.70
C ALA A 62 14.79 -2.87 -20.74
N LEU A 63 13.76 -3.20 -19.94
CA LEU A 63 13.21 -4.55 -19.86
C LEU A 63 12.36 -4.94 -21.08
N GLY A 64 11.77 -3.97 -21.78
CA GLY A 64 11.00 -4.17 -23.01
C GLY A 64 11.87 -4.19 -24.28
N ALA A 65 13.17 -3.89 -24.18
CA ALA A 65 14.06 -3.91 -25.33
C ALA A 65 14.30 -5.33 -25.86
N PRO A 66 14.26 -5.57 -27.16
CA PRO A 66 14.46 -6.90 -27.76
C PRO A 66 15.91 -7.39 -27.68
N ASP A 67 16.85 -6.57 -27.23
CA ASP A 67 18.26 -6.88 -27.15
C ASP A 67 18.62 -7.42 -25.76
N GLU A 68 19.13 -8.65 -25.72
CA GLU A 68 19.60 -9.33 -24.50
C GLU A 68 21.06 -8.99 -24.17
N GLY A 69 21.68 -8.03 -24.84
CA GLY A 69 23.09 -7.68 -24.70
C GLY A 69 23.42 -6.79 -23.49
N ASP A 70 24.69 -6.41 -23.39
CA ASP A 70 25.24 -5.54 -22.33
C ASP A 70 24.48 -4.20 -22.18
N GLY A 71 23.77 -3.77 -23.23
CA GLY A 71 22.96 -2.56 -23.25
C GLY A 71 21.82 -2.59 -22.25
N VAL A 72 21.15 -3.73 -22.09
CA VAL A 72 20.03 -3.93 -21.13
C VAL A 72 20.53 -3.80 -19.70
N TYR A 73 21.66 -4.46 -19.36
CA TYR A 73 22.24 -4.37 -18.01
C TYR A 73 22.61 -2.94 -17.64
N ARG A 74 23.20 -2.19 -18.59
CA ARG A 74 23.51 -0.78 -18.39
C ARG A 74 22.26 0.05 -18.17
N ALA A 75 21.24 -0.11 -19.00
CA ALA A 75 20.00 0.63 -18.89
C ALA A 75 19.24 0.32 -17.58
N VAL A 76 19.23 -0.95 -17.15
CA VAL A 76 18.72 -1.35 -15.83
C VAL A 76 19.50 -0.65 -14.70
N HIS A 77 20.82 -0.61 -14.78
CA HIS A 77 21.66 0.12 -13.82
C HIS A 77 21.35 1.63 -13.84
N ASP A 78 21.23 2.23 -15.01
CA ASP A 78 21.00 3.67 -15.20
C ASP A 78 19.60 4.09 -14.72
N SER A 79 18.63 3.16 -14.70
CA SER A 79 17.31 3.38 -14.10
C SER A 79 17.37 3.72 -12.61
N ARG A 80 18.41 3.24 -11.91
CA ARG A 80 18.60 3.38 -10.47
C ARG A 80 17.47 2.81 -9.61
N TRP A 81 16.61 1.97 -10.17
CA TRP A 81 15.45 1.40 -9.47
C TRP A 81 15.86 0.70 -8.18
N LEU A 82 16.83 -0.20 -8.23
CA LEU A 82 17.31 -0.91 -7.03
C LEU A 82 17.98 0.03 -6.02
N ASN A 83 18.58 1.14 -6.47
CA ASN A 83 19.06 2.16 -5.53
C ASN A 83 17.93 2.79 -4.73
N HIS A 84 16.81 3.08 -5.38
CA HIS A 84 15.63 3.63 -4.72
C HIS A 84 14.99 2.62 -3.76
N VAL A 85 14.92 1.33 -4.14
CA VAL A 85 14.47 0.25 -3.25
C VAL A 85 15.43 0.08 -2.05
N SER A 86 16.75 0.15 -2.28
CA SER A 86 17.75 0.12 -1.21
C SER A 86 17.57 1.25 -0.19
N LEU A 87 17.35 2.49 -0.65
CA LEU A 87 17.12 3.63 0.24
C LEU A 87 15.84 3.45 1.06
N LEU A 88 14.79 2.95 0.44
CA LEU A 88 13.53 2.67 1.10
C LEU A 88 13.69 1.62 2.21
N LEU A 89 14.36 0.52 1.93
CA LEU A 89 14.66 -0.53 2.91
C LEU A 89 15.55 -0.02 4.06
N ARG A 90 16.57 0.79 3.77
CA ARG A 90 17.41 1.40 4.81
C ARG A 90 16.58 2.28 5.74
N GLY A 91 15.70 3.11 5.18
CA GLY A 91 14.81 3.95 5.97
C GLY A 91 13.86 3.14 6.85
N ALA A 92 13.27 2.08 6.31
CA ALA A 92 12.40 1.19 7.06
C ALA A 92 13.13 0.47 8.21
N VAL A 93 14.34 -0.02 7.96
CA VAL A 93 15.19 -0.65 9.00
C VAL A 93 15.54 0.37 10.10
N ALA A 94 15.92 1.61 9.75
CA ALA A 94 16.24 2.64 10.73
C ALA A 94 15.02 2.96 11.63
N VAL A 95 13.83 3.13 11.04
CA VAL A 95 12.58 3.35 11.80
C VAL A 95 12.27 2.16 12.68
N ALA A 96 12.42 0.92 12.18
CA ALA A 96 12.20 -0.28 12.94
C ALA A 96 13.18 -0.40 14.14
N ASP A 97 14.44 -0.07 13.93
CA ASP A 97 15.47 -0.12 14.99
C ASP A 97 15.22 0.92 16.08
N HIS A 98 14.87 2.15 15.73
CA HIS A 98 14.53 3.17 16.71
C HIS A 98 13.30 2.77 17.53
N SER A 99 12.24 2.27 16.88
CA SER A 99 11.03 1.82 17.55
C SER A 99 11.29 0.62 18.46
N ALA A 100 12.06 -0.38 18.00
CA ALA A 100 12.45 -1.53 18.81
C ALA A 100 13.34 -1.16 20.01
N GLY A 101 14.12 -0.07 19.88
CA GLY A 101 14.92 0.52 20.94
C GLY A 101 14.10 1.25 22.01
N GLY A 102 12.80 1.43 21.79
CA GLY A 102 11.89 2.13 22.71
C GLY A 102 11.83 3.65 22.52
N ASP A 103 12.44 4.18 21.47
CA ASP A 103 12.34 5.60 21.12
C ASP A 103 11.01 5.89 20.37
N PRO A 104 10.29 6.98 20.68
CA PRO A 104 9.18 7.44 19.86
C PRO A 104 9.70 7.91 18.49
N VAL A 105 9.04 7.49 17.42
CA VAL A 105 9.45 7.79 16.04
C VAL A 105 8.36 8.56 15.32
N LEU A 106 8.71 9.72 14.75
CA LEU A 106 7.86 10.50 13.87
C LEU A 106 8.41 10.41 12.45
N VAL A 107 7.67 9.74 11.55
CA VAL A 107 8.02 9.63 10.14
C VAL A 107 7.17 10.59 9.31
N HIS A 108 7.80 11.40 8.47
CA HIS A 108 7.07 12.28 7.56
C HIS A 108 7.79 12.47 6.23
N CYS A 109 7.08 13.04 5.26
CA CYS A 109 7.63 13.53 3.99
C CYS A 109 7.05 14.91 3.65
N SER A 110 6.63 15.17 2.41
CA SER A 110 5.97 16.45 2.05
C SER A 110 4.50 16.45 2.45
N ASP A 111 3.78 15.41 2.05
CA ASP A 111 2.30 15.33 2.15
C ASP A 111 1.83 14.16 3.04
N GLY A 112 2.66 13.14 3.25
CA GLY A 112 2.40 12.04 4.18
C GLY A 112 1.82 10.77 3.55
N TRP A 113 1.36 10.78 2.30
CA TRP A 113 0.65 9.65 1.68
C TRP A 113 1.48 8.77 0.72
N ASP A 114 2.71 9.15 0.37
CA ASP A 114 3.61 8.36 -0.50
C ASP A 114 4.75 7.74 0.32
N ARG A 115 5.91 8.41 0.42
CA ARG A 115 7.13 7.92 1.10
C ARG A 115 6.89 7.55 2.57
N THR A 116 6.04 8.30 3.26
CA THR A 116 5.67 8.00 4.65
C THR A 116 4.95 6.67 4.75
N ALA A 117 3.96 6.40 3.88
CA ALA A 117 3.25 5.12 3.83
C ALA A 117 4.19 3.96 3.51
N GLN A 118 5.13 4.15 2.56
CA GLN A 118 6.15 3.15 2.23
C GLN A 118 7.02 2.79 3.44
N VAL A 119 7.62 3.79 4.08
CA VAL A 119 8.57 3.59 5.19
C VAL A 119 7.86 3.02 6.43
N CYS A 120 6.71 3.58 6.80
CA CYS A 120 5.93 3.11 7.95
C CYS A 120 5.37 1.70 7.72
N GLY A 121 4.85 1.41 6.53
CA GLY A 121 4.36 0.09 6.17
C GLY A 121 5.47 -0.97 6.23
N LEU A 122 6.64 -0.68 5.66
CA LEU A 122 7.78 -1.59 5.73
C LEU A 122 8.30 -1.74 7.16
N ALA A 123 8.39 -0.69 7.96
CA ALA A 123 8.85 -0.79 9.34
C ALA A 123 7.92 -1.69 10.18
N GLN A 124 6.60 -1.57 10.03
CA GLN A 124 5.63 -2.47 10.65
C GLN A 124 5.78 -3.90 10.16
N PHE A 125 5.96 -4.09 8.85
CA PHE A 125 6.22 -5.41 8.25
C PHE A 125 7.47 -6.08 8.83
N LEU A 126 8.53 -5.30 9.11
CA LEU A 126 9.75 -5.80 9.73
C LEU A 126 9.56 -6.18 11.20
N LEU A 127 8.77 -5.42 11.95
CA LEU A 127 8.63 -5.55 13.39
C LEU A 127 7.53 -6.53 13.80
N ASP A 128 6.38 -6.51 13.12
CA ASP A 128 5.19 -7.25 13.52
C ASP A 128 4.99 -8.50 12.63
N PRO A 129 5.11 -9.72 13.18
CA PRO A 129 4.82 -10.95 12.44
C PRO A 129 3.41 -11.01 11.86
N TYR A 130 2.43 -10.36 12.49
CA TYR A 130 1.07 -10.31 11.97
C TYR A 130 1.00 -9.64 10.59
N CYS A 131 1.76 -8.57 10.36
CA CYS A 131 1.82 -7.91 9.04
C CYS A 131 2.39 -8.82 7.93
N ARG A 132 2.97 -9.95 8.26
CA ARG A 132 3.50 -10.95 7.32
C ARG A 132 2.55 -12.12 7.06
N THR A 133 1.36 -12.09 7.66
CA THR A 133 0.26 -13.00 7.30
C THR A 133 -0.57 -12.41 6.15
N ILE A 134 -1.34 -13.24 5.45
CA ILE A 134 -2.25 -12.79 4.38
C ILE A 134 -3.23 -11.74 4.93
N ASP A 135 -3.86 -12.03 6.06
CA ASP A 135 -4.84 -11.13 6.69
C ASP A 135 -4.18 -9.87 7.24
N GLY A 136 -3.03 -10.01 7.91
CA GLY A 136 -2.30 -8.90 8.50
C GLY A 136 -1.72 -7.95 7.45
N PHE A 137 -1.27 -8.47 6.31
CA PHE A 137 -0.83 -7.63 5.20
C PHE A 137 -2.00 -6.84 4.60
N GLY A 138 -3.17 -7.48 4.50
CA GLY A 138 -4.40 -6.79 4.12
C GLY A 138 -4.73 -5.63 5.05
N VAL A 139 -4.67 -5.87 6.37
CA VAL A 139 -4.89 -4.81 7.39
C VAL A 139 -3.85 -3.69 7.26
N LEU A 140 -2.57 -4.02 7.01
CA LEU A 140 -1.51 -3.04 6.81
C LEU A 140 -1.80 -2.14 5.60
N VAL A 141 -2.17 -2.73 4.46
CA VAL A 141 -2.49 -1.97 3.23
C VAL A 141 -3.74 -1.11 3.44
N GLU A 142 -4.81 -1.65 4.02
CA GLU A 142 -6.02 -0.87 4.28
C GLU A 142 -5.77 0.30 5.22
N LYS A 143 -4.99 0.11 6.26
CA LYS A 143 -4.67 1.14 7.25
C LYS A 143 -3.72 2.20 6.68
N ASP A 144 -2.51 1.78 6.26
CA ASP A 144 -1.42 2.72 5.98
C ASP A 144 -1.44 3.29 4.55
N TRP A 145 -2.18 2.66 3.66
CA TRP A 145 -2.30 3.10 2.28
C TRP A 145 -3.69 3.66 1.97
N CYS A 146 -4.71 2.83 2.15
CA CYS A 146 -6.06 3.22 1.77
C CYS A 146 -6.67 4.27 2.71
N ALA A 147 -6.63 4.04 4.04
CA ALA A 147 -7.22 4.94 5.03
C ALA A 147 -6.39 6.20 5.26
N PHE A 148 -5.05 6.10 5.25
CA PHE A 148 -4.16 7.26 5.32
C PHE A 148 -4.10 8.08 4.03
N GLY A 149 -4.76 7.62 2.94
CA GLY A 149 -5.04 8.44 1.79
C GLY A 149 -3.94 8.48 0.74
N HIS A 150 -3.22 7.36 0.52
CA HIS A 150 -2.40 7.24 -0.68
C HIS A 150 -3.28 7.41 -1.91
N MET A 151 -2.84 8.24 -2.82
CA MET A 151 -3.65 8.70 -3.95
C MET A 151 -3.62 7.68 -5.10
N PHE A 152 -4.15 6.47 -4.86
CA PHE A 152 -4.13 5.37 -5.82
C PHE A 152 -4.66 5.76 -7.20
N ARG A 153 -5.76 6.49 -7.25
CA ARG A 153 -6.37 6.93 -8.51
C ARG A 153 -5.45 7.89 -9.26
N GLU A 154 -4.86 8.85 -8.55
CA GLU A 154 -3.97 9.83 -9.15
C GLU A 154 -2.65 9.18 -9.58
N ARG A 155 -2.03 8.40 -8.69
CA ARG A 155 -0.75 7.73 -8.93
C ARG A 155 -0.83 6.70 -10.06
N GLY A 156 -1.96 6.01 -10.19
CA GLY A 156 -2.22 5.06 -11.27
C GLY A 156 -2.52 5.69 -12.64
N GLY A 157 -2.59 7.00 -12.75
CA GLY A 157 -2.86 7.67 -14.03
C GLY A 157 -4.34 7.65 -14.44
N PHE A 158 -5.26 7.47 -13.49
CA PHE A 158 -6.70 7.25 -13.78
C PHE A 158 -7.57 8.50 -13.65
N GLY A 159 -6.97 9.64 -13.36
CA GLY A 159 -7.64 10.93 -13.38
C GLY A 159 -7.73 11.48 -14.80
N SER A 160 -8.60 12.45 -14.98
CA SER A 160 -8.75 13.18 -16.26
C SER A 160 -7.85 14.41 -16.34
N ASP A 161 -7.01 14.66 -15.33
CA ASP A 161 -6.11 15.80 -15.30
C ASP A 161 -4.83 15.47 -16.07
N PRO A 162 -4.51 16.19 -17.16
CA PRO A 162 -3.25 16.00 -17.89
C PRO A 162 -2.00 16.37 -17.07
N GLN A 163 -2.16 17.07 -15.94
CA GLN A 163 -1.08 17.40 -15.00
C GLN A 163 -1.01 16.44 -13.80
N GLN A 164 -1.70 15.32 -13.88
CA GLN A 164 -1.74 14.30 -12.86
C GLN A 164 -0.35 13.77 -12.51
N GLU A 165 -0.05 13.69 -11.22
CA GLU A 165 1.21 13.15 -10.72
C GLU A 165 1.14 11.62 -10.62
N THR A 166 1.49 10.93 -11.69
CA THR A 166 1.57 9.46 -11.71
C THR A 166 2.89 8.95 -11.15
N GLY A 167 2.92 7.71 -10.68
CA GLY A 167 4.17 7.07 -10.25
C GLY A 167 3.98 5.73 -9.56
N PRO A 168 4.99 4.84 -9.64
CA PRO A 168 4.93 3.46 -9.19
C PRO A 168 5.21 3.31 -7.69
N ILE A 169 4.57 4.15 -6.85
CA ILE A 169 4.90 4.23 -5.42
C ILE A 169 4.50 2.96 -4.68
N PHE A 170 3.27 2.47 -4.91
CA PHE A 170 2.81 1.22 -4.31
C PHE A 170 3.57 0.02 -4.88
N LEU A 171 3.85 0.01 -6.17
CA LEU A 171 4.68 -1.03 -6.80
C LEU A 171 6.09 -1.10 -6.20
N GLN A 172 6.71 0.05 -5.92
CA GLN A 172 8.01 0.11 -5.25
C GLN A 172 7.95 -0.46 -3.83
N PHE A 173 6.87 -0.21 -3.10
CA PHE A 173 6.64 -0.82 -1.79
C PHE A 173 6.54 -2.36 -1.90
N LEU A 174 5.77 -2.88 -2.86
CA LEU A 174 5.65 -4.31 -3.09
C LEU A 174 6.99 -4.95 -3.49
N ASP A 175 7.81 -4.26 -4.30
CA ASP A 175 9.18 -4.73 -4.62
C ASP A 175 10.04 -4.78 -3.36
N ALA A 176 10.00 -3.77 -2.50
CA ALA A 176 10.73 -3.80 -1.23
C ALA A 176 10.29 -4.97 -0.32
N VAL A 177 8.97 -5.27 -0.25
CA VAL A 177 8.45 -6.46 0.46
C VAL A 177 9.00 -7.74 -0.16
N SER A 178 9.01 -7.86 -1.49
CA SER A 178 9.57 -9.02 -2.20
C SER A 178 11.07 -9.21 -1.92
N GLN A 179 11.86 -8.13 -1.83
CA GLN A 179 13.27 -8.22 -1.44
C GLN A 179 13.45 -8.78 -0.02
N ILE A 180 12.54 -8.43 0.90
CA ILE A 180 12.54 -9.00 2.27
C ILE A 180 12.16 -10.48 2.23
N MET A 181 11.13 -10.85 1.48
CA MET A 181 10.71 -12.26 1.32
C MET A 181 11.81 -13.13 0.73
N TRP A 182 12.54 -12.59 -0.26
CA TRP A 182 13.70 -13.28 -0.83
C TRP A 182 14.79 -13.58 0.19
N GLN A 183 15.08 -12.63 1.06
CA GLN A 183 16.11 -12.78 2.10
C GLN A 183 15.63 -13.60 3.30
N CYS A 184 14.32 -13.65 3.54
CA CYS A 184 13.70 -14.33 4.68
C CYS A 184 12.55 -15.24 4.19
N PRO A 185 12.83 -16.34 3.48
CA PRO A 185 11.83 -17.12 2.73
C PRO A 185 10.78 -17.82 3.62
N THR A 186 11.04 -17.97 4.92
CA THR A 186 10.10 -18.58 5.86
C THR A 186 9.28 -17.55 6.65
N ALA A 187 9.54 -16.25 6.47
CA ALA A 187 8.98 -15.21 7.33
C ALA A 187 7.57 -14.78 6.97
N CYS A 188 7.11 -15.05 5.74
CA CYS A 188 5.80 -14.61 5.24
C CYS A 188 4.88 -15.79 4.95
N GLU A 189 3.61 -15.68 5.35
CA GLU A 189 2.56 -16.66 5.07
C GLU A 189 2.23 -16.70 3.57
N PHE A 190 2.45 -15.61 2.84
CA PHE A 190 2.10 -15.48 1.44
C PHE A 190 3.31 -15.63 0.51
N THR A 191 3.02 -15.99 -0.74
CA THR A 191 3.99 -16.17 -1.82
C THR A 191 4.22 -14.87 -2.60
N GLU A 192 5.19 -14.86 -3.53
CA GLU A 192 5.40 -13.75 -4.45
C GLU A 192 4.22 -13.54 -5.39
N GLU A 193 3.52 -14.61 -5.77
CA GLU A 193 2.30 -14.55 -6.58
C GLU A 193 1.19 -13.68 -5.92
N PHE A 194 1.10 -13.70 -4.57
CA PHE A 194 0.22 -12.79 -3.84
C PHE A 194 0.56 -11.32 -4.12
N LEU A 195 1.86 -10.95 -4.13
CA LEU A 195 2.30 -9.59 -4.44
C LEU A 195 2.07 -9.23 -5.91
N GLU A 196 2.24 -10.17 -6.83
CA GLU A 196 1.98 -9.99 -8.26
C GLU A 196 0.51 -9.68 -8.52
N VAL A 197 -0.39 -10.51 -7.97
CA VAL A 197 -1.84 -10.29 -8.06
C VAL A 197 -2.26 -8.96 -7.41
N LEU A 198 -1.62 -8.57 -6.30
CA LEU A 198 -1.90 -7.30 -5.64
C LEU A 198 -1.44 -6.10 -6.48
N ALA A 199 -0.26 -6.18 -7.12
CA ALA A 199 0.22 -5.17 -8.05
C ALA A 199 -0.68 -5.03 -9.28
N ASP A 200 -1.17 -6.15 -9.82
CA ASP A 200 -2.12 -6.16 -10.92
C ASP A 200 -3.49 -5.60 -10.49
N ALA A 201 -3.93 -5.91 -9.28
CA ALA A 201 -5.18 -5.39 -8.73
C ALA A 201 -5.16 -3.86 -8.61
N GLU A 202 -4.05 -3.28 -8.17
CA GLU A 202 -3.87 -1.83 -8.10
C GLU A 202 -3.97 -1.19 -9.50
N ARG A 203 -3.29 -1.74 -10.49
CA ARG A 203 -3.28 -1.21 -11.86
C ARG A 203 -4.57 -1.47 -12.63
N SER A 204 -5.29 -2.54 -12.32
CA SER A 204 -6.46 -3.00 -13.11
C SER A 204 -7.70 -2.13 -12.96
N ARG A 205 -7.82 -1.31 -11.90
CA ARG A 205 -9.02 -0.55 -11.53
C ARG A 205 -10.27 -1.41 -11.28
N TRP A 206 -10.09 -2.69 -11.01
CA TRP A 206 -11.23 -3.60 -10.84
C TRP A 206 -11.66 -3.77 -9.39
N PHE A 207 -10.78 -3.41 -8.44
CA PHE A 207 -11.01 -3.66 -7.04
C PHE A 207 -11.28 -2.37 -6.28
N ALA A 208 -12.31 -2.40 -5.42
CA ALA A 208 -12.76 -1.24 -4.65
C ALA A 208 -11.65 -0.56 -3.83
N ASN A 209 -10.68 -1.36 -3.39
CA ASN A 209 -9.57 -0.92 -2.53
C ASN A 209 -8.74 0.21 -3.17
N PHE A 210 -8.54 0.17 -4.49
CA PHE A 210 -7.60 1.05 -5.22
C PHE A 210 -8.28 2.07 -6.15
N LEU A 211 -9.60 2.17 -6.12
CA LEU A 211 -10.35 3.08 -7.00
C LEU A 211 -10.37 4.54 -6.53
N ARG A 212 -9.97 4.82 -5.30
CA ARG A 212 -10.13 6.12 -4.65
C ARG A 212 -8.85 6.55 -3.96
N ASP A 213 -8.76 7.86 -3.74
CA ASP A 213 -7.60 8.49 -3.11
C ASP A 213 -7.73 8.61 -1.59
N SER A 214 -8.91 8.33 -1.02
CA SER A 214 -9.14 8.38 0.43
C SER A 214 -10.45 7.70 0.85
N ASP A 215 -10.55 7.34 2.14
CA ASP A 215 -11.80 6.87 2.75
C ASP A 215 -12.92 7.91 2.69
N ARG A 216 -12.56 9.19 2.72
CA ARG A 216 -13.53 10.28 2.54
C ARG A 216 -14.19 10.22 1.16
N ASP A 217 -13.44 9.90 0.12
CA ASP A 217 -13.96 9.79 -1.23
C ASP A 217 -14.84 8.54 -1.37
N ARG A 218 -14.44 7.42 -0.76
CA ARG A 218 -15.25 6.20 -0.66
C ARG A 218 -16.60 6.46 0.06
N ALA A 219 -16.56 7.11 1.22
CA ALA A 219 -17.76 7.39 2.01
C ALA A 219 -18.73 8.34 1.30
N ARG A 220 -18.22 9.34 0.56
CA ARG A 220 -19.04 10.29 -0.19
C ARG A 220 -19.81 9.65 -1.34
N GLU A 221 -19.18 8.74 -2.06
CA GLU A 221 -19.84 8.05 -3.18
C GLU A 221 -20.92 7.09 -2.68
N ASN A 222 -20.66 6.35 -1.60
CA ASN A 222 -21.63 5.46 -0.97
C ASN A 222 -22.85 6.22 -0.38
N SER A 223 -22.69 7.50 -0.03
CA SER A 223 -23.78 8.31 0.50
C SER A 223 -24.61 9.03 -0.55
N GLY A 224 -24.29 8.91 -1.85
CA GLY A 224 -24.97 9.63 -2.93
C GLY A 224 -24.85 11.15 -2.84
N SER A 225 -24.00 11.68 -1.98
CA SER A 225 -23.87 13.11 -1.74
C SER A 225 -23.17 13.82 -2.91
N PRO A 226 -23.70 14.97 -3.39
CA PRO A 226 -23.06 15.74 -4.45
C PRO A 226 -21.65 16.16 -4.02
N ARG A 227 -20.69 16.11 -4.95
CA ARG A 227 -19.35 16.65 -4.74
C ARG A 227 -19.45 18.13 -4.35
N GLY A 228 -18.92 18.48 -3.17
CA GLY A 228 -18.88 19.88 -2.74
C GLY A 228 -18.08 20.75 -3.73
N PRO A 229 -18.24 22.09 -3.71
CA PRO A 229 -17.59 23.02 -4.63
C PRO A 229 -16.10 23.18 -4.31
N GLY A 230 -15.27 22.21 -4.69
CA GLY A 230 -13.86 22.24 -4.49
C GLY A 230 -13.14 21.37 -5.52
N ARG A 231 -12.70 22.01 -6.62
CA ARG A 231 -11.85 21.45 -7.67
C ARG A 231 -12.40 20.22 -8.40
N THR A 232 -13.41 20.44 -9.24
CA THR A 232 -13.59 19.62 -10.42
C THR A 232 -12.74 20.25 -11.55
N PRO A 233 -11.77 19.52 -12.15
CA PRO A 233 -11.21 19.95 -13.42
C PRO A 233 -12.37 20.00 -14.45
N ARG A 234 -12.52 21.14 -15.11
CA ARG A 234 -13.45 21.26 -16.25
C ARG A 234 -13.06 20.22 -17.29
N GLY A 235 -13.91 19.23 -17.52
CA GLY A 235 -13.70 18.21 -18.54
C GLY A 235 -13.59 16.76 -18.02
N ALA A 236 -13.69 16.52 -16.72
CA ALA A 236 -13.73 15.15 -16.20
C ALA A 236 -14.97 14.43 -16.75
N ALA A 237 -14.77 13.42 -17.59
CA ALA A 237 -15.83 12.50 -17.95
C ALA A 237 -16.44 11.94 -16.65
N ARG A 238 -17.78 11.97 -16.57
CA ARG A 238 -18.48 11.30 -15.45
C ARG A 238 -17.99 9.86 -15.41
N PRO A 239 -17.60 9.32 -14.23
CA PRO A 239 -17.39 7.88 -14.10
C PRO A 239 -18.64 7.18 -14.64
N ARG A 240 -18.45 6.17 -15.48
CA ARG A 240 -19.58 5.40 -15.98
C ARG A 240 -20.30 4.79 -14.75
N PRO A 241 -21.64 4.80 -14.70
CA PRO A 241 -22.40 4.20 -13.58
C PRO A 241 -22.03 2.73 -13.28
N GLU A 242 -21.49 2.04 -14.29
CA GLU A 242 -21.06 0.64 -14.22
C GLU A 242 -19.77 0.43 -13.37
N GLU A 243 -19.05 1.48 -13.00
CA GLU A 243 -17.82 1.38 -12.22
C GLU A 243 -18.03 1.40 -10.70
N ASN A 244 -19.23 1.72 -10.18
CA ASN A 244 -19.40 2.10 -8.77
C ASN A 244 -20.13 1.11 -7.87
N ASP A 245 -21.09 0.33 -8.35
CA ASP A 245 -21.97 -0.43 -7.45
C ASP A 245 -21.56 -1.90 -7.20
N GLU A 246 -20.55 -2.42 -7.89
CA GLU A 246 -20.14 -3.84 -7.82
C GLU A 246 -18.63 -4.09 -7.69
N ALA A 247 -17.84 -3.10 -7.30
CA ALA A 247 -16.40 -3.33 -7.18
C ALA A 247 -16.08 -4.21 -5.97
N VAL A 248 -15.55 -5.39 -6.25
CA VAL A 248 -15.20 -6.40 -5.25
C VAL A 248 -13.90 -6.01 -4.55
N SER A 249 -13.78 -6.32 -3.25
CA SER A 249 -12.52 -6.18 -2.53
C SER A 249 -11.53 -7.29 -2.95
N ILE A 250 -10.27 -6.92 -3.22
CA ILE A 250 -9.19 -7.87 -3.52
C ILE A 250 -8.96 -8.87 -2.36
N TRP A 251 -9.22 -8.45 -1.12
CA TRP A 251 -9.06 -9.31 0.05
C TRP A 251 -10.02 -10.50 0.04
N ARG A 252 -11.19 -10.38 -0.61
CA ARG A 252 -12.09 -11.53 -0.83
C ARG A 252 -11.48 -12.57 -1.76
N VAL A 253 -10.72 -12.14 -2.77
CA VAL A 253 -9.98 -13.05 -3.67
C VAL A 253 -8.97 -13.86 -2.87
N PHE A 254 -8.15 -13.16 -2.08
CA PHE A 254 -7.13 -13.81 -1.27
C PHE A 254 -7.73 -14.75 -0.21
N ALA A 255 -8.83 -14.35 0.42
CA ALA A 255 -9.54 -15.22 1.36
C ALA A 255 -10.11 -16.48 0.68
N PHE A 256 -10.68 -16.34 -0.51
CA PHE A 256 -11.27 -17.44 -1.26
C PHE A 256 -10.22 -18.42 -1.83
N GLN A 257 -9.05 -17.93 -2.22
CA GLN A 257 -7.96 -18.70 -2.80
C GLN A 257 -6.73 -18.78 -1.88
N ARG A 258 -6.95 -18.79 -0.56
CA ARG A 258 -5.87 -18.73 0.43
C ARG A 258 -4.77 -19.76 0.20
N ASP A 259 -5.15 -21.01 -0.10
CA ASP A 259 -4.20 -22.11 -0.32
C ASP A 259 -3.25 -21.83 -1.49
N ARG A 260 -3.72 -21.16 -2.54
CA ARG A 260 -2.92 -20.77 -3.70
C ARG A 260 -1.81 -19.79 -3.32
N PHE A 261 -2.13 -18.87 -2.45
CA PHE A 261 -1.21 -17.79 -2.05
C PHE A 261 -0.39 -18.13 -0.81
N SER A 262 -0.64 -19.29 -0.19
CA SER A 262 0.05 -19.71 1.02
C SER A 262 1.45 -20.23 0.74
N ASN A 263 2.42 -19.75 1.52
CA ASN A 263 3.81 -20.18 1.46
C ASN A 263 3.99 -21.46 2.29
N ALA A 264 4.29 -22.57 1.65
CA ALA A 264 4.51 -23.85 2.31
C ALA A 264 5.72 -23.87 3.28
N LEU A 265 6.61 -22.88 3.15
CA LEU A 265 7.79 -22.73 4.02
C LEU A 265 7.54 -21.81 5.22
N TYR A 266 6.33 -21.23 5.33
CA TYR A 266 6.04 -20.27 6.38
C TYR A 266 6.21 -20.84 7.77
N ASP A 267 7.07 -20.20 8.56
CA ASP A 267 7.30 -20.49 9.98
C ASP A 267 6.64 -19.42 10.85
N ARG A 268 5.45 -19.74 11.37
CA ARG A 268 4.66 -18.83 12.20
C ARG A 268 5.38 -18.41 13.48
N ASP A 269 6.19 -19.31 14.05
CA ASP A 269 6.91 -19.09 15.31
C ASP A 269 8.33 -18.58 15.09
N GLY A 270 8.70 -18.32 13.83
CA GLY A 270 10.01 -17.85 13.41
C GLY A 270 10.37 -16.44 13.88
N ALA A 271 11.26 -15.78 13.16
CA ALA A 271 11.81 -14.47 13.54
C ALA A 271 10.74 -13.42 13.84
N LYS A 272 10.71 -12.91 15.07
CA LYS A 272 9.77 -11.87 15.50
C LYS A 272 10.02 -10.55 14.79
N ALA A 273 11.28 -10.13 14.65
CA ALA A 273 11.68 -8.95 13.92
C ALA A 273 12.67 -9.31 12.81
N LEU A 274 12.51 -8.73 11.64
CA LEU A 274 13.38 -8.95 10.49
C LEU A 274 14.41 -7.83 10.35
N ARG A 275 15.60 -8.18 9.82
CA ARG A 275 16.68 -7.23 9.52
C ARG A 275 17.28 -7.57 8.14
N PRO A 276 16.58 -7.18 7.04
CA PRO A 276 17.08 -7.44 5.70
C PRO A 276 18.34 -6.63 5.43
N ASN A 277 19.20 -7.19 4.58
CA ASN A 277 20.33 -6.46 4.05
C ASN A 277 19.87 -5.54 2.91
N ALA A 278 19.91 -4.24 3.13
CA ALA A 278 19.51 -3.23 2.17
C ALA A 278 20.61 -2.82 1.17
N SER A 279 21.78 -3.48 1.18
CA SER A 279 22.84 -3.19 0.20
C SER A 279 22.44 -3.67 -1.20
N LEU A 280 22.91 -2.98 -2.25
CA LEU A 280 22.61 -3.34 -3.64
C LEU A 280 22.99 -4.78 -3.99
N GLN A 281 24.05 -5.32 -3.37
CA GLN A 281 24.50 -6.70 -3.60
C GLN A 281 23.51 -7.74 -3.08
N ALA A 282 22.65 -7.38 -2.15
CA ALA A 282 21.65 -8.27 -1.57
C ALA A 282 20.27 -8.15 -2.26
N LEU A 283 20.11 -7.19 -3.18
CA LEU A 283 18.88 -6.96 -3.92
C LEU A 283 18.96 -7.60 -5.31
N ARG A 284 17.80 -7.99 -5.83
CA ARG A 284 17.66 -8.56 -7.16
C ARG A 284 16.60 -7.84 -7.96
N LEU A 285 16.80 -7.74 -9.27
CA LEU A 285 15.76 -7.28 -10.18
C LEU A 285 14.69 -8.36 -10.31
N ARG A 286 13.44 -7.95 -10.14
CA ARG A 286 12.28 -8.83 -10.27
C ARG A 286 11.41 -8.38 -11.45
N PRO A 287 11.57 -9.02 -12.63
CA PRO A 287 10.88 -8.56 -13.83
C PRO A 287 9.35 -8.75 -13.79
N SER A 288 8.85 -9.76 -13.08
CA SER A 288 7.46 -10.23 -13.22
C SER A 288 6.42 -9.14 -13.05
N TYR A 289 6.49 -8.27 -12.04
CA TYR A 289 5.54 -7.15 -11.94
C TYR A 289 6.02 -5.84 -12.56
N LEU A 290 7.24 -5.78 -13.02
CA LEU A 290 7.77 -4.59 -13.67
C LEU A 290 7.40 -4.53 -15.16
N HIS A 291 7.13 -5.67 -15.78
CA HIS A 291 6.80 -5.80 -17.20
C HIS A 291 5.32 -5.71 -17.53
N ALA A 292 4.43 -5.96 -16.59
CA ALA A 292 3.01 -6.02 -16.90
C ALA A 292 2.48 -4.67 -17.37
N GLU A 293 2.23 -4.54 -18.65
CA GLU A 293 1.53 -3.40 -19.26
C GLU A 293 0.03 -3.57 -19.16
N ASP A 294 -0.44 -4.82 -19.24
CA ASP A 294 -1.84 -5.21 -19.18
C ASP A 294 -2.12 -6.00 -17.90
N VAL A 295 -3.36 -5.87 -17.43
CA VAL A 295 -3.87 -6.72 -16.36
C VAL A 295 -3.74 -8.17 -16.79
N SER A 296 -3.13 -9.00 -15.96
CA SER A 296 -2.92 -10.40 -16.30
C SER A 296 -4.28 -11.07 -16.61
N PRO A 297 -4.32 -12.00 -17.58
CA PRO A 297 -5.53 -12.77 -17.89
C PRO A 297 -6.09 -13.48 -16.65
N GLU A 298 -5.25 -13.72 -15.70
CA GLU A 298 -5.53 -14.39 -14.45
C GLU A 298 -6.32 -13.51 -13.49
N VAL A 299 -5.97 -12.26 -13.31
CA VAL A 299 -6.76 -11.28 -12.54
C VAL A 299 -8.12 -11.05 -13.20
N ALA A 300 -8.18 -11.05 -14.54
CA ALA A 300 -9.45 -11.02 -15.29
C ALA A 300 -10.33 -12.24 -15.00
N ALA A 301 -9.74 -13.44 -15.02
CA ALA A 301 -10.44 -14.70 -14.73
C ALA A 301 -10.92 -14.74 -13.26
N LEU A 302 -10.11 -14.29 -12.33
CA LEU A 302 -10.46 -14.18 -10.91
C LEU A 302 -11.68 -13.28 -10.69
N ARG A 303 -11.70 -12.11 -11.32
CA ARG A 303 -12.84 -11.20 -11.25
C ARG A 303 -14.13 -11.84 -11.79
N ALA A 304 -14.04 -12.48 -12.95
CA ALA A 304 -15.18 -13.17 -13.55
C ALA A 304 -15.72 -14.28 -12.62
N ARG A 305 -14.83 -15.04 -11.98
CA ARG A 305 -15.22 -16.11 -11.05
C ARG A 305 -15.90 -15.57 -9.80
N ILE A 306 -15.41 -14.46 -9.24
CA ILE A 306 -16.03 -13.83 -8.07
C ILE A 306 -17.45 -13.36 -8.41
N ARG A 307 -17.63 -12.65 -9.55
CA ARG A 307 -18.96 -12.20 -9.98
C ARG A 307 -19.93 -13.38 -10.16
N ALA A 308 -19.47 -14.49 -10.72
CA ALA A 308 -20.30 -15.67 -10.87
C ALA A 308 -20.76 -16.23 -9.52
N LEU A 309 -19.84 -16.33 -8.54
CA LEU A 309 -20.16 -16.81 -7.19
C LEU A 309 -21.08 -15.86 -6.41
N GLU A 310 -20.95 -14.56 -6.61
CA GLU A 310 -21.84 -13.56 -6.01
C GLU A 310 -23.26 -13.63 -6.59
N ALA A 311 -23.37 -13.85 -7.90
CA ALA A 311 -24.65 -14.05 -8.58
C ALA A 311 -25.34 -15.37 -8.15
N GLU A 312 -24.60 -16.45 -8.00
CA GLU A 312 -25.09 -17.73 -7.48
C GLU A 312 -25.67 -17.54 -6.05
N ARG A 313 -24.95 -16.81 -5.19
CA ARG A 313 -25.37 -16.56 -3.80
C ARG A 313 -26.57 -15.63 -3.69
N ALA A 314 -26.70 -14.62 -4.56
CA ALA A 314 -27.85 -13.74 -4.61
C ALA A 314 -29.10 -14.47 -5.12
N GLY A 315 -28.96 -15.46 -6.04
CA GLY A 315 -30.03 -16.30 -6.53
C GLY A 315 -30.56 -17.31 -5.49
N ASP A 316 -29.72 -17.74 -4.55
CA ASP A 316 -30.12 -18.63 -3.46
C ASP A 316 -30.88 -17.89 -2.34
N ASP A 317 -30.65 -16.59 -2.14
CA ASP A 317 -31.37 -15.76 -1.14
C ASP A 317 -32.79 -15.38 -1.60
N ASP A 318 -33.04 -15.27 -2.91
CA ASP A 318 -34.38 -15.02 -3.46
C ASP A 318 -35.31 -16.25 -3.43
N GLY A 319 -34.79 -17.43 -3.11
CA GLY A 319 -35.55 -18.68 -3.01
C GLY A 319 -36.23 -18.93 -1.65
N PHE A 320 -36.03 -18.07 -0.67
CA PHE A 320 -36.59 -18.26 0.68
C PHE A 320 -37.62 -17.17 1.05
N HIS A 321 -38.58 -16.92 0.17
CA HIS A 321 -39.77 -16.17 0.50
C HIS A 321 -41.02 -17.05 0.48
N ASP A 322 -41.59 -17.16 1.69
CA ASP A 322 -43.01 -17.41 2.00
C ASP A 322 -43.59 -18.82 1.76
N SER A 323 -43.58 -19.57 2.81
CA SER A 323 -44.77 -20.29 3.25
C SER A 323 -44.64 -20.58 4.75
N ASP A 324 -45.24 -19.82 5.60
CA ASP A 324 -46.32 -20.28 6.42
C ASP A 324 -46.77 -19.25 7.50
N ALA A 325 -48.03 -19.14 7.50
CA ALA A 325 -48.88 -18.38 8.40
C ALA A 325 -48.72 -18.76 9.89
N GLY A 326 -48.85 -17.72 10.72
CA GLY A 326 -49.65 -17.82 11.93
C GLY A 326 -49.00 -18.45 13.15
N PHE A 327 -48.54 -17.60 14.05
CA PHE A 327 -48.77 -17.86 15.48
C PHE A 327 -48.91 -16.55 16.29
N HIS A 328 -49.97 -16.53 17.02
CA HIS A 328 -50.41 -15.49 17.97
C HIS A 328 -49.44 -15.26 19.13
N ASP A 329 -49.26 -14.02 19.43
CA ASP A 329 -49.34 -13.39 20.78
C ASP A 329 -48.80 -14.16 21.99
N ALA A 330 -47.66 -13.71 22.56
CA ALA A 330 -47.45 -13.82 24.02
C ALA A 330 -46.26 -12.99 24.51
N ARG A 331 -46.57 -11.92 25.25
CA ARG A 331 -45.89 -11.42 26.45
C ARG A 331 -44.47 -10.92 26.38
N ALA A 332 -44.32 -9.64 26.67
CA ALA A 332 -43.11 -8.93 27.06
C ALA A 332 -42.43 -9.54 28.31
N PRO A 333 -41.07 -9.56 28.36
CA PRO A 333 -40.34 -9.90 29.58
C PRO A 333 -40.23 -8.70 30.54
N PRO A 334 -40.05 -8.95 31.86
CA PRO A 334 -40.08 -7.91 32.90
C PRO A 334 -38.76 -7.11 32.94
N ARG A 335 -38.93 -5.85 33.35
CA ARG A 335 -37.82 -4.90 33.60
C ARG A 335 -36.97 -5.37 34.78
N SER A 336 -35.64 -5.33 34.61
CA SER A 336 -34.66 -5.48 35.68
C SER A 336 -34.55 -4.24 36.57
N PRO A 337 -34.28 -4.36 37.89
CA PRO A 337 -34.27 -3.23 38.81
C PRO A 337 -32.97 -2.42 38.72
N GLN A 338 -33.10 -1.12 38.92
CA GLN A 338 -32.03 -0.18 39.15
C GLN A 338 -31.40 -0.48 40.52
N LEU A 339 -30.05 -0.54 40.55
CA LEU A 339 -29.27 -0.48 41.80
C LEU A 339 -28.86 0.97 42.04
N GLU A 340 -29.08 1.42 43.23
CA GLU A 340 -28.58 2.64 43.84
C GLU A 340 -27.06 2.75 43.84
#